data_13bbb6c1f0b78a6006a5c1e2d739410f
#
_entry.id   13bbb6c1f0b78a6006a5c1e2d739410f
#
_cell.length_a   1.000
_cell.length_b   1.000
_cell.length_c   1.000
_cell.angle_alpha   90.00
_cell.angle_beta   90.00
_cell.angle_gamma   90.00
#
_symmetry.space_group_name_H-M   'P 1'
#
loop_
_entity.id
_entity.type
_entity.pdbx_description
1 polymer ?
#
loop_
_entity_poly.entity_id
_entity_poly.type
_entity_poly.pdbx_seq_one_letter_code
_entity_poly.pdbx_strand_id
1 'polypeptide(L)'
;MRNTIVIFSALCALCTFTLAGCGGGGGTAAVGTTVNRGVVTAEGNIAVNGVFYNISSANITIDGVVASKRDLKVGMLVTVKGIFDNRTSHAIRRTATSVQYFTNFRGPVDCVNPLNNSLTIMGQQVLIKSDEPNRTVFANFSTSQVIFATISTAGKLNSHLSPDFTSQPPLYNMVKVSGFDNGINGFVASRIELVGEGVDLSTDVPVGIRGTLTGVDVPGKAFAIGNLSVDYSGMPTAYMPTFLVSGLFVNVQGLSSELTPGNAPSLTFVAPHLITRAAQGVPAHEGDHVTLVGYVSQFSGTLFAIEGTPVDGSLASLSGTSNAVLVQVDGIFSAGVVMASKITLL
;
A
#
# COMPACT_ATOMS: atom_id res chain seq x y z
N MET A 1 -38.12 51.27 -15.06
CA MET A 1 -36.82 50.59 -15.20
C MET A 1 -37.12 49.12 -15.29
N ARG A 2 -36.81 48.50 -16.44
CA ARG A 2 -37.40 47.21 -16.86
C ARG A 2 -36.52 46.05 -16.37
N ASN A 3 -37.11 45.14 -15.59
CA ASN A 3 -36.52 43.85 -15.25
C ASN A 3 -36.64 42.89 -16.44
N THR A 4 -35.53 42.42 -16.95
CA THR A 4 -35.50 41.37 -17.96
C THR A 4 -35.24 40.03 -17.26
N ILE A 5 -36.25 39.18 -17.19
CA ILE A 5 -36.15 37.79 -16.72
C ILE A 5 -35.76 36.94 -17.93
N VAL A 6 -34.61 36.28 -17.85
CA VAL A 6 -34.17 35.26 -18.83
C VAL A 6 -34.62 33.90 -18.33
N ILE A 7 -35.58 33.33 -19.06
CA ILE A 7 -36.07 31.94 -18.82
C ILE A 7 -35.19 31.00 -19.64
N PHE A 8 -34.40 30.14 -18.95
CA PHE A 8 -33.71 29.03 -19.59
C PHE A 8 -34.67 27.84 -19.72
N SER A 9 -35.06 27.56 -20.95
CA SER A 9 -35.81 26.32 -21.28
C SER A 9 -34.90 25.14 -21.26
N ALA A 10 -35.12 24.21 -20.31
CA ALA A 10 -34.49 22.90 -20.29
C ALA A 10 -35.19 21.99 -21.31
N LEU A 11 -34.47 21.62 -22.36
CA LEU A 11 -34.91 20.65 -23.35
C LEU A 11 -34.63 19.25 -22.80
N CYS A 12 -35.68 18.57 -22.33
CA CYS A 12 -35.66 17.19 -21.89
C CYS A 12 -35.62 16.27 -23.12
N ALA A 13 -34.45 15.74 -23.49
CA ALA A 13 -34.37 14.70 -24.51
C ALA A 13 -34.69 13.33 -23.88
N LEU A 14 -35.88 12.85 -24.15
CA LEU A 14 -36.39 11.52 -23.75
C LEU A 14 -35.74 10.46 -24.64
N CYS A 15 -34.64 9.84 -24.21
CA CYS A 15 -34.09 8.64 -24.84
C CYS A 15 -34.94 7.42 -24.47
N THR A 16 -35.81 6.99 -25.36
CA THR A 16 -36.52 5.71 -25.28
C THR A 16 -35.55 4.58 -25.56
N PHE A 17 -35.12 3.86 -24.50
CA PHE A 17 -34.42 2.60 -24.63
C PHE A 17 -35.44 1.49 -24.99
N THR A 18 -35.37 1.03 -26.22
CA THR A 18 -36.05 -0.21 -26.63
C THR A 18 -35.34 -1.40 -26.03
N LEU A 19 -35.95 -2.05 -25.04
CA LEU A 19 -35.58 -3.37 -24.55
C LEU A 19 -35.89 -4.39 -25.65
N ALA A 20 -34.89 -4.74 -26.45
CA ALA A 20 -34.93 -5.95 -27.24
C ALA A 20 -34.61 -7.13 -26.32
N GLY A 21 -35.62 -7.72 -25.73
CA GLY A 21 -35.51 -9.00 -25.06
C GLY A 21 -35.28 -10.09 -26.11
N CYS A 22 -34.16 -10.79 -26.03
CA CYS A 22 -33.98 -12.07 -26.68
C CYS A 22 -33.38 -13.04 -25.67
N GLY A 23 -34.19 -13.98 -25.24
CA GLY A 23 -33.76 -15.10 -24.43
C GLY A 23 -32.89 -16.03 -25.28
N GLY A 24 -31.84 -16.56 -24.65
CA GLY A 24 -30.97 -17.58 -25.21
C GLY A 24 -29.90 -17.89 -24.20
N GLY A 25 -30.09 -18.90 -23.38
CA GLY A 25 -29.09 -19.41 -22.44
C GLY A 25 -27.87 -19.97 -23.19
N GLY A 26 -26.90 -19.14 -23.38
CA GLY A 26 -25.57 -19.53 -23.76
C GLY A 26 -24.64 -18.66 -22.90
N GLY A 27 -23.99 -19.25 -21.90
CA GLY A 27 -22.98 -18.56 -21.14
C GLY A 27 -21.95 -18.01 -22.12
N THR A 28 -22.01 -16.70 -22.40
CA THR A 28 -21.02 -16.04 -23.24
C THR A 28 -19.68 -16.14 -22.50
N ALA A 29 -18.76 -16.90 -23.13
CA ALA A 29 -17.40 -16.99 -22.70
C ALA A 29 -16.83 -15.57 -22.62
N ALA A 30 -16.65 -15.04 -21.40
CA ALA A 30 -16.17 -13.69 -21.19
C ALA A 30 -14.66 -13.71 -21.00
N VAL A 31 -13.97 -12.89 -21.76
CA VAL A 31 -12.59 -12.46 -21.47
C VAL A 31 -12.70 -11.07 -20.85
N GLY A 32 -12.18 -10.89 -19.65
CA GLY A 32 -12.23 -9.62 -18.96
C GLY A 32 -10.88 -9.27 -18.37
N THR A 33 -10.68 -8.00 -18.10
CA THR A 33 -9.52 -7.49 -17.38
C THR A 33 -9.78 -7.49 -15.88
N THR A 34 -8.72 -7.75 -15.11
CA THR A 34 -8.77 -7.77 -13.65
C THR A 34 -7.64 -6.95 -13.06
N VAL A 35 -7.94 -6.27 -11.95
CA VAL A 35 -6.94 -5.65 -11.07
C VAL A 35 -7.15 -6.24 -9.69
N ASN A 36 -6.08 -6.84 -9.14
CA ASN A 36 -6.10 -7.48 -7.83
C ASN A 36 -4.98 -6.88 -6.98
N ARG A 37 -5.34 -6.24 -5.84
CA ARG A 37 -4.38 -5.72 -4.88
C ARG A 37 -4.50 -6.48 -3.58
N GLY A 38 -3.39 -7.09 -3.16
CA GLY A 38 -3.34 -7.88 -1.92
C GLY A 38 -1.98 -8.48 -1.69
N VAL A 39 -1.89 -9.25 -0.63
CA VAL A 39 -0.65 -9.90 -0.21
C VAL A 39 -0.39 -11.16 -1.02
N VAL A 40 0.85 -11.36 -1.44
CA VAL A 40 1.32 -12.62 -2.04
C VAL A 40 1.30 -13.72 -0.99
N THR A 41 0.55 -14.80 -1.25
CA THR A 41 0.43 -15.95 -0.35
C THR A 41 1.11 -17.22 -0.87
N ALA A 42 1.54 -17.24 -2.14
CA ALA A 42 2.32 -18.32 -2.73
C ALA A 42 3.30 -17.79 -3.78
N GLU A 43 4.47 -18.45 -3.89
CA GLU A 43 5.52 -18.13 -4.85
C GLU A 43 5.42 -19.02 -6.11
N GLY A 44 6.13 -18.62 -7.17
CA GLY A 44 6.15 -19.32 -8.46
C GLY A 44 5.10 -18.78 -9.42
N ASN A 45 3.93 -19.39 -9.49
CA ASN A 45 2.70 -18.75 -9.93
C ASN A 45 2.10 -18.12 -8.69
N ILE A 46 2.04 -16.78 -8.63
CA ILE A 46 1.65 -16.09 -7.41
C ILE A 46 0.16 -16.28 -7.10
N ALA A 47 -0.13 -16.39 -5.79
CA ALA A 47 -1.49 -16.28 -5.29
C ALA A 47 -1.66 -14.95 -4.56
N VAL A 48 -2.75 -14.22 -4.89
CA VAL A 48 -3.11 -12.94 -4.26
C VAL A 48 -4.61 -12.95 -3.99
N ASN A 49 -5.01 -12.73 -2.74
CA ASN A 49 -6.43 -12.77 -2.31
C ASN A 49 -7.13 -14.10 -2.73
N GLY A 50 -6.45 -15.23 -2.57
CA GLY A 50 -6.97 -16.55 -2.96
C GLY A 50 -7.01 -16.83 -4.47
N VAL A 51 -6.51 -15.92 -5.30
CA VAL A 51 -6.51 -16.02 -6.75
C VAL A 51 -5.13 -16.35 -7.27
N PHE A 52 -5.00 -17.45 -8.03
CA PHE A 52 -3.75 -17.85 -8.67
C PHE A 52 -3.59 -17.19 -10.04
N TYR A 53 -2.41 -16.62 -10.28
CA TYR A 53 -2.02 -16.00 -11.53
C TYR A 53 -0.82 -16.69 -12.15
N ASN A 54 -0.93 -17.02 -13.43
CA ASN A 54 0.25 -17.31 -14.24
C ASN A 54 0.98 -16.00 -14.54
N ILE A 55 2.22 -15.88 -14.09
CA ILE A 55 3.06 -14.68 -14.24
C ILE A 55 4.23 -14.86 -15.22
N SER A 56 4.24 -15.93 -16.01
CA SER A 56 5.39 -16.30 -16.87
C SER A 56 5.73 -15.22 -17.89
N SER A 57 4.73 -14.46 -18.38
CA SER A 57 4.87 -13.38 -19.35
C SER A 57 4.56 -11.99 -18.76
N ALA A 58 4.38 -11.89 -17.45
CA ALA A 58 4.05 -10.63 -16.80
C ALA A 58 5.24 -9.67 -16.78
N ASN A 59 4.97 -8.38 -16.99
CA ASN A 59 5.93 -7.33 -16.66
C ASN A 59 5.94 -7.12 -15.14
N ILE A 60 7.04 -7.49 -14.50
CA ILE A 60 7.19 -7.41 -13.04
C ILE A 60 8.07 -6.22 -12.70
N THR A 61 7.60 -5.35 -11.78
CA THR A 61 8.38 -4.23 -11.29
C THR A 61 8.39 -4.20 -9.77
N ILE A 62 9.56 -3.90 -9.20
CA ILE A 62 9.78 -3.67 -7.78
C ILE A 62 10.37 -2.26 -7.62
N ASP A 63 9.68 -1.41 -6.88
CA ASP A 63 10.05 0.01 -6.69
C ASP A 63 10.30 0.75 -8.01
N GLY A 64 9.54 0.40 -9.06
CA GLY A 64 9.64 0.97 -10.40
C GLY A 64 10.73 0.35 -11.30
N VAL A 65 11.55 -0.55 -10.77
CA VAL A 65 12.62 -1.24 -11.52
C VAL A 65 12.13 -2.59 -12.03
N VAL A 66 12.48 -2.97 -13.26
CA VAL A 66 12.15 -4.29 -13.81
C VAL A 66 12.78 -5.38 -12.96
N ALA A 67 11.97 -6.36 -12.62
CA ALA A 67 12.33 -7.46 -11.74
C ALA A 67 11.90 -8.81 -12.34
N SER A 68 12.30 -9.90 -11.70
CA SER A 68 11.95 -11.26 -12.09
C SER A 68 10.88 -11.85 -11.15
N LYS A 69 10.26 -12.96 -11.59
CA LYS A 69 9.32 -13.70 -10.75
C LYS A 69 9.93 -14.25 -9.44
N ARG A 70 11.27 -14.43 -9.40
CA ARG A 70 11.99 -14.92 -8.21
C ARG A 70 12.09 -13.85 -7.12
N ASP A 71 11.92 -12.58 -7.49
CA ASP A 71 12.01 -11.43 -6.58
C ASP A 71 10.68 -11.18 -5.86
N LEU A 72 9.58 -11.77 -6.36
CA LEU A 72 8.28 -11.74 -5.67
C LEU A 72 8.28 -12.75 -4.53
N LYS A 73 7.94 -12.29 -3.32
CA LYS A 73 7.99 -13.09 -2.09
C LYS A 73 6.65 -13.07 -1.36
N VAL A 74 6.37 -14.16 -0.64
CA VAL A 74 5.23 -14.23 0.29
C VAL A 74 5.28 -13.06 1.26
N GLY A 75 4.14 -12.44 1.51
CA GLY A 75 3.98 -11.27 2.37
C GLY A 75 4.13 -9.92 1.66
N MET A 76 4.59 -9.86 0.41
CA MET A 76 4.61 -8.61 -0.38
C MET A 76 3.21 -8.18 -0.75
N LEU A 77 2.86 -6.92 -0.52
CA LEU A 77 1.60 -6.31 -0.97
C LEU A 77 1.77 -5.84 -2.42
N VAL A 78 1.16 -6.57 -3.36
CA VAL A 78 1.31 -6.34 -4.79
C VAL A 78 0.01 -5.88 -5.45
N THR A 79 0.13 -5.21 -6.59
CA THR A 79 -0.96 -4.99 -7.52
C THR A 79 -0.73 -5.82 -8.78
N VAL A 80 -1.66 -6.71 -9.09
CA VAL A 80 -1.63 -7.58 -10.27
C VAL A 80 -2.69 -7.09 -11.25
N LYS A 81 -2.27 -6.75 -12.46
CA LYS A 81 -3.18 -6.62 -13.61
C LYS A 81 -3.16 -7.91 -14.40
N GLY A 82 -4.31 -8.34 -14.87
CA GLY A 82 -4.39 -9.59 -15.60
C GLY A 82 -5.63 -9.70 -16.47
N ILE A 83 -5.70 -10.84 -17.11
CA ILE A 83 -6.83 -11.24 -17.94
C ILE A 83 -7.38 -12.53 -17.35
N PHE A 84 -8.69 -12.62 -17.20
CA PHE A 84 -9.35 -13.89 -16.91
C PHE A 84 -10.03 -14.41 -18.18
N ASP A 85 -9.98 -15.73 -18.35
CA ASP A 85 -10.63 -16.43 -19.43
C ASP A 85 -11.48 -17.58 -18.84
N ASN A 86 -12.79 -17.48 -18.95
CA ASN A 86 -13.74 -18.49 -18.49
C ASN A 86 -14.32 -19.33 -19.63
N ARG A 87 -13.75 -19.23 -20.86
CA ARG A 87 -14.23 -19.98 -22.04
C ARG A 87 -13.98 -21.47 -21.96
N THR A 88 -13.13 -21.92 -21.05
CA THR A 88 -12.89 -23.34 -20.84
C THR A 88 -13.65 -23.83 -19.62
N SER A 89 -14.47 -24.85 -19.79
CA SER A 89 -15.40 -25.37 -18.78
C SER A 89 -14.76 -25.97 -17.51
N HIS A 90 -13.44 -25.99 -17.39
CA HIS A 90 -12.74 -26.73 -16.32
C HIS A 90 -11.94 -25.90 -15.33
N ALA A 91 -11.59 -24.65 -15.63
CA ALA A 91 -10.97 -23.72 -14.66
C ALA A 91 -10.92 -22.29 -15.22
N ILE A 92 -11.18 -21.30 -14.38
CA ILE A 92 -10.90 -19.90 -14.70
C ILE A 92 -9.39 -19.74 -14.76
N ARG A 93 -8.84 -19.50 -15.95
CA ARG A 93 -7.42 -19.19 -16.12
C ARG A 93 -7.22 -17.69 -15.94
N ARG A 94 -6.32 -17.34 -15.03
CA ARG A 94 -5.91 -15.94 -14.82
C ARG A 94 -4.44 -15.80 -15.20
N THR A 95 -4.18 -14.92 -16.16
CA THR A 95 -2.83 -14.59 -16.61
C THR A 95 -2.54 -13.15 -16.25
N ALA A 96 -1.49 -12.94 -15.49
CA ALA A 96 -1.03 -11.59 -15.19
C ALA A 96 -0.36 -10.98 -16.42
N THR A 97 -0.69 -9.73 -16.70
CA THR A 97 0.00 -8.88 -17.66
C THR A 97 1.07 -8.02 -16.98
N SER A 98 0.81 -7.61 -15.74
CA SER A 98 1.81 -6.94 -14.91
C SER A 98 1.64 -7.27 -13.43
N VAL A 99 2.76 -7.23 -12.70
CA VAL A 99 2.80 -7.30 -11.24
C VAL A 99 3.66 -6.15 -10.75
N GLN A 100 3.11 -5.31 -9.88
CA GLN A 100 3.80 -4.17 -9.29
C GLN A 100 3.90 -4.33 -7.79
N TYR A 101 5.09 -4.18 -7.26
CA TYR A 101 5.36 -4.08 -5.83
C TYR A 101 6.07 -2.76 -5.54
N PHE A 102 5.69 -2.12 -4.46
CA PHE A 102 6.38 -0.97 -3.90
C PHE A 102 6.66 -1.19 -2.42
N THR A 103 7.91 -1.00 -2.04
CA THR A 103 8.32 -0.96 -0.64
C THR A 103 7.66 0.22 0.06
N ASN A 104 6.98 -0.01 1.17
CA ASN A 104 6.37 1.08 1.94
C ASN A 104 7.43 1.86 2.72
N PHE A 105 8.27 1.12 3.47
CA PHE A 105 9.40 1.69 4.22
C PHE A 105 10.65 0.86 3.98
N ARG A 106 11.78 1.55 3.86
CA ARG A 106 13.12 0.97 3.93
C ARG A 106 13.98 1.87 4.80
N GLY A 107 14.35 1.42 5.98
CA GLY A 107 15.11 2.26 6.89
C GLY A 107 15.44 1.57 8.22
N PRO A 108 16.06 2.32 9.13
CA PRO A 108 16.39 1.84 10.45
C PRO A 108 15.14 1.59 11.30
N VAL A 109 15.24 0.58 12.17
CA VAL A 109 14.32 0.41 13.28
C VAL A 109 14.71 1.39 14.37
N ASP A 110 13.83 2.32 14.71
CA ASP A 110 14.08 3.34 15.71
C ASP A 110 13.82 2.82 17.13
N CYS A 111 12.79 2.00 17.27
CA CYS A 111 12.34 1.47 18.55
C CYS A 111 11.53 0.18 18.37
N VAL A 112 11.62 -0.70 19.36
CA VAL A 112 10.77 -1.89 19.49
C VAL A 112 9.88 -1.71 20.70
N ASN A 113 8.57 -1.91 20.54
CA ASN A 113 7.61 -1.91 21.63
C ASN A 113 6.98 -3.32 21.78
N PRO A 114 7.50 -4.15 22.70
CA PRO A 114 7.02 -5.51 22.90
C PRO A 114 5.62 -5.58 23.51
N LEU A 115 5.15 -4.51 24.15
CA LEU A 115 3.84 -4.51 24.86
C LEU A 115 2.66 -4.50 23.89
N ASN A 116 2.84 -3.84 22.74
CA ASN A 116 1.80 -3.73 21.71
C ASN A 116 2.20 -4.39 20.37
N ASN A 117 3.25 -5.22 20.35
CA ASN A 117 3.77 -5.89 19.15
C ASN A 117 4.01 -4.91 17.99
N SER A 118 4.74 -3.83 18.24
CA SER A 118 5.03 -2.84 17.21
C SER A 118 6.51 -2.48 17.14
N LEU A 119 6.91 -2.00 15.98
CA LEU A 119 8.18 -1.34 15.70
C LEU A 119 7.91 0.11 15.35
N THR A 120 8.87 0.99 15.64
CA THR A 120 8.94 2.31 15.00
C THR A 120 10.06 2.25 13.97
N ILE A 121 9.76 2.65 12.73
CA ILE A 121 10.70 2.64 11.61
C ILE A 121 10.59 4.00 10.93
N MET A 122 11.67 4.78 10.94
CA MET A 122 11.66 6.15 10.40
C MET A 122 10.44 6.95 10.91
N GLY A 123 10.20 6.93 12.22
CA GLY A 123 9.07 7.62 12.86
C GLY A 123 7.69 7.01 12.63
N GLN A 124 7.57 5.94 11.84
CA GLN A 124 6.28 5.28 11.58
C GLN A 124 6.05 4.13 12.54
N GLN A 125 4.87 4.09 13.18
CA GLN A 125 4.47 2.93 13.97
C GLN A 125 4.04 1.79 13.05
N VAL A 126 4.71 0.64 13.17
CA VAL A 126 4.46 -0.58 12.39
C VAL A 126 3.98 -1.68 13.32
N LEU A 127 2.73 -2.04 13.17
CA LEU A 127 2.08 -3.12 13.93
C LEU A 127 2.40 -4.47 13.30
N ILE A 128 2.62 -5.46 14.15
CA ILE A 128 2.92 -6.84 13.76
C ILE A 128 1.74 -7.73 14.12
N LYS A 129 1.24 -8.45 13.13
CA LYS A 129 0.19 -9.44 13.30
C LYS A 129 0.79 -10.83 13.57
N SER A 130 0.20 -11.53 14.54
CA SER A 130 0.59 -12.89 14.92
C SER A 130 -0.34 -13.94 14.35
N ASP A 131 -1.56 -13.56 14.01
CA ASP A 131 -2.67 -14.46 13.78
C ASP A 131 -2.85 -14.73 12.28
N GLU A 132 -3.00 -16.01 11.96
CA GLU A 132 -3.39 -16.45 10.61
C GLU A 132 -4.84 -16.00 10.29
N PRO A 133 -5.15 -15.68 9.03
CA PRO A 133 -4.29 -15.76 7.84
C PRO A 133 -3.45 -14.50 7.59
N ASN A 134 -3.56 -13.46 8.41
CA ASN A 134 -2.98 -12.13 8.17
C ASN A 134 -1.63 -11.91 8.87
N ARG A 135 -0.95 -13.01 9.23
CA ARG A 135 0.31 -12.98 9.95
C ARG A 135 1.41 -12.24 9.19
N THR A 136 2.15 -11.39 9.91
CA THR A 136 3.36 -10.74 9.37
C THR A 136 4.45 -11.76 9.05
N VAL A 137 4.96 -11.75 7.83
CA VAL A 137 6.08 -12.61 7.39
C VAL A 137 7.39 -11.92 7.71
N PHE A 138 8.29 -12.60 8.43
CA PHE A 138 9.65 -12.15 8.67
C PHE A 138 10.62 -12.86 7.72
N ALA A 139 11.54 -12.13 7.10
CA ALA A 139 12.49 -12.67 6.14
C ALA A 139 13.92 -12.18 6.40
N ASN A 140 14.89 -13.04 6.09
CA ASN A 140 16.33 -12.79 6.24
C ASN A 140 16.79 -12.63 7.70
N PHE A 141 15.97 -13.04 8.66
CA PHE A 141 16.37 -13.09 10.06
C PHE A 141 17.10 -14.41 10.34
N SER A 142 18.19 -14.36 11.12
CA SER A 142 18.87 -15.59 11.57
C SER A 142 17.99 -16.41 12.51
N THR A 143 18.29 -17.70 12.69
CA THR A 143 17.49 -18.61 13.52
C THR A 143 17.36 -18.15 14.97
N SER A 144 18.34 -17.46 15.52
CA SER A 144 18.28 -16.84 16.85
C SER A 144 17.43 -15.56 16.88
N GLN A 145 17.29 -14.90 15.73
CA GLN A 145 16.42 -13.74 15.53
C GLN A 145 14.99 -14.16 15.16
N VAL A 146 14.80 -15.33 14.56
CA VAL A 146 13.50 -15.96 14.23
C VAL A 146 12.67 -16.32 15.48
N ILE A 147 13.27 -16.34 16.65
CA ILE A 147 12.53 -16.33 17.91
C ILE A 147 11.60 -15.10 18.02
N PHE A 148 11.84 -14.08 17.22
CA PHE A 148 10.93 -12.97 16.98
C PHE A 148 9.71 -13.30 16.16
N ALA A 149 9.89 -14.14 15.15
CA ALA A 149 8.78 -14.59 14.29
C ALA A 149 7.89 -15.60 15.00
N THR A 150 8.39 -16.34 15.94
CA THR A 150 7.63 -17.05 16.94
C THR A 150 7.33 -16.05 18.05
N ILE A 151 6.20 -15.39 17.95
CA ILE A 151 5.54 -14.81 19.10
C ILE A 151 5.66 -15.88 20.16
N SER A 152 6.51 -15.60 21.16
CA SER A 152 6.57 -16.48 22.33
C SER A 152 5.13 -16.69 22.78
N THR A 153 4.83 -17.81 23.42
CA THR A 153 3.52 -18.10 24.04
C THR A 153 2.94 -16.95 24.89
N ALA A 154 3.64 -15.82 25.00
CA ALA A 154 3.25 -14.57 25.62
C ALA A 154 3.00 -13.41 24.65
N GLY A 155 3.11 -13.59 23.32
CA GLY A 155 2.75 -12.57 22.32
C GLY A 155 3.63 -11.31 22.28
N LYS A 156 4.89 -11.38 22.71
CA LYS A 156 5.76 -10.19 22.82
C LYS A 156 6.92 -10.25 21.82
N LEU A 157 7.17 -9.14 21.12
CA LEU A 157 8.39 -8.92 20.34
C LEU A 157 9.62 -8.91 21.26
N ASN A 158 10.72 -9.49 20.80
CA ASN A 158 11.98 -9.46 21.52
C ASN A 158 12.78 -8.19 21.16
N SER A 159 13.69 -7.73 22.01
CA SER A 159 14.40 -6.48 21.90
C SER A 159 15.60 -6.45 20.94
N HIS A 160 15.95 -7.56 20.28
CA HIS A 160 17.13 -7.62 19.39
C HIS A 160 17.07 -6.70 18.16
N LEU A 161 15.86 -6.31 17.70
CA LEU A 161 15.72 -5.32 16.62
C LEU A 161 15.95 -3.89 17.11
N SER A 162 16.00 -3.64 18.41
CA SER A 162 16.29 -2.34 18.98
C SER A 162 17.67 -1.84 18.53
N PRO A 163 17.83 -0.53 18.32
CA PRO A 163 19.14 0.05 18.07
C PRO A 163 20.12 -0.22 19.22
N ASP A 164 21.37 -0.40 18.88
CA ASP A 164 22.46 -0.42 19.86
C ASP A 164 23.00 0.98 20.09
N PHE A 165 22.52 1.64 21.12
CA PHE A 165 22.97 2.96 21.54
C PHE A 165 24.23 2.92 22.44
N THR A 166 24.73 1.72 22.78
CA THR A 166 25.98 1.58 23.55
C THR A 166 27.21 1.69 22.65
N SER A 167 27.05 1.38 21.37
CA SER A 167 28.06 1.62 20.33
C SER A 167 28.20 3.12 20.01
N GLN A 168 29.39 3.53 19.59
CA GLN A 168 29.65 4.89 19.15
C GLN A 168 30.35 4.86 17.78
N PRO A 169 29.62 5.20 16.68
CA PRO A 169 28.24 5.67 16.61
C PRO A 169 27.21 4.58 16.91
N PRO A 170 25.93 4.94 17.19
CA PRO A 170 24.85 3.99 17.38
C PRO A 170 24.62 3.11 16.16
N LEU A 171 24.33 1.83 16.39
CA LEU A 171 24.09 0.85 15.33
C LEU A 171 22.60 0.50 15.22
N TYR A 172 22.12 0.38 14.01
CA TYR A 172 20.70 0.15 13.71
C TYR A 172 20.49 -1.12 12.87
N ASN A 173 19.37 -1.77 13.06
CA ASN A 173 18.91 -2.80 12.16
C ASN A 173 18.06 -2.18 11.05
N MET A 174 18.47 -2.41 9.81
CA MET A 174 17.81 -1.88 8.62
C MET A 174 16.79 -2.90 8.09
N VAL A 175 15.57 -2.45 7.85
CA VAL A 175 14.49 -3.31 7.36
C VAL A 175 13.80 -2.73 6.13
N LYS A 176 13.20 -3.62 5.33
CA LYS A 176 12.17 -3.30 4.35
C LYS A 176 10.82 -3.77 4.88
N VAL A 177 9.79 -2.95 4.71
CA VAL A 177 8.43 -3.25 5.16
C VAL A 177 7.45 -3.16 4.01
N SER A 178 6.60 -4.17 3.91
CA SER A 178 5.41 -4.21 3.09
C SER A 178 4.19 -4.37 3.97
N GLY A 179 3.07 -3.76 3.62
CA GLY A 179 1.81 -3.90 4.38
C GLY A 179 0.81 -2.80 4.06
N PHE A 180 -0.07 -2.55 4.99
CA PHE A 180 -1.25 -1.71 4.83
C PHE A 180 -1.21 -0.53 5.80
N ASP A 181 -1.59 0.65 5.32
CA ASP A 181 -1.94 1.79 6.17
C ASP A 181 -3.35 1.56 6.75
N ASN A 182 -3.49 1.52 8.08
CA ASN A 182 -4.81 1.37 8.71
C ASN A 182 -5.48 2.71 9.02
N GLY A 183 -4.84 3.82 8.70
CA GLY A 183 -5.40 5.17 8.77
C GLY A 183 -5.57 5.75 10.18
N ILE A 184 -5.57 4.93 11.24
CA ILE A 184 -5.81 5.37 12.63
C ILE A 184 -4.66 5.00 13.57
N ASN A 185 -4.21 3.75 13.51
CA ASN A 185 -3.26 3.18 14.48
C ASN A 185 -1.88 2.92 13.87
N GLY A 186 -1.58 3.48 12.71
CA GLY A 186 -0.33 3.32 12.01
C GLY A 186 -0.39 2.28 10.89
N PHE A 187 0.73 1.64 10.63
CA PHE A 187 0.93 0.73 9.51
C PHE A 187 0.92 -0.73 10.00
N VAL A 188 0.21 -1.62 9.31
CA VAL A 188 0.19 -3.05 9.62
C VAL A 188 1.06 -3.80 8.64
N ALA A 189 2.16 -4.38 9.12
CA ALA A 189 3.09 -5.10 8.27
C ALA A 189 2.54 -6.45 7.81
N SER A 190 2.57 -6.71 6.52
CA SER A 190 2.40 -8.05 5.93
C SER A 190 3.74 -8.78 5.80
N ARG A 191 4.85 -8.03 5.60
CA ARG A 191 6.21 -8.55 5.52
C ARG A 191 7.20 -7.56 6.09
N ILE A 192 8.15 -8.07 6.88
CA ILE A 192 9.34 -7.34 7.33
C ILE A 192 10.56 -8.15 6.89
N GLU A 193 11.49 -7.52 6.21
CA GLU A 193 12.70 -8.14 5.70
C GLU A 193 13.93 -7.41 6.26
N LEU A 194 14.81 -8.12 6.95
CA LEU A 194 16.09 -7.59 7.42
C LEU A 194 17.01 -7.40 6.21
N VAL A 195 17.52 -6.19 6.00
CA VAL A 195 18.40 -5.83 4.88
C VAL A 195 19.76 -5.31 5.33
N GLY A 196 19.96 -5.13 6.63
CA GLY A 196 21.24 -4.79 7.26
C GLY A 196 21.13 -4.95 8.77
N GLU A 197 22.14 -5.51 9.39
CA GLU A 197 22.25 -5.69 10.85
C GLU A 197 23.40 -4.88 11.39
N GLY A 198 23.20 -4.17 12.49
CA GLY A 198 24.25 -3.37 13.14
C GLY A 198 24.83 -2.29 12.22
N VAL A 199 23.99 -1.58 11.47
CA VAL A 199 24.41 -0.57 10.49
C VAL A 199 24.61 0.78 11.18
N ASP A 200 25.78 1.36 11.00
CA ASP A 200 26.04 2.78 11.26
C ASP A 200 25.35 3.63 10.18
N LEU A 201 24.51 4.58 10.58
CA LEU A 201 23.79 5.44 9.63
C LEU A 201 24.71 6.29 8.76
N SER A 202 25.96 6.52 9.13
CA SER A 202 26.94 7.21 8.28
C SER A 202 27.38 6.41 7.04
N THR A 203 26.97 5.14 6.93
CA THR A 203 27.35 4.24 5.83
C THR A 203 26.32 4.23 4.71
N ASP A 204 26.13 5.21 3.96
CA ASP A 204 25.33 5.38 2.71
C ASP A 204 24.46 4.17 2.26
N VAL A 205 23.63 3.63 3.19
CA VAL A 205 22.68 2.58 2.87
C VAL A 205 21.39 3.22 2.33
N PRO A 206 20.83 2.74 1.22
CA PRO A 206 19.56 3.28 0.70
C PRO A 206 18.42 3.20 1.70
N VAL A 207 17.72 4.31 1.89
CA VAL A 207 16.53 4.44 2.72
C VAL A 207 15.39 5.09 1.93
N GLY A 208 14.16 4.89 2.36
CA GLY A 208 13.02 5.50 1.71
C GLY A 208 11.71 5.25 2.44
N ILE A 209 10.77 6.14 2.20
CA ILE A 209 9.42 6.08 2.77
C ILE A 209 8.39 6.55 1.75
N ARG A 210 7.25 5.86 1.72
CA ARG A 210 6.07 6.29 0.99
C ARG A 210 4.98 6.66 1.99
N GLY A 211 4.36 7.82 1.79
CA GLY A 211 3.31 8.25 2.71
C GLY A 211 2.66 9.56 2.30
N THR A 212 1.63 9.92 3.04
CA THR A 212 0.87 11.16 2.84
C THR A 212 1.56 12.31 3.55
N LEU A 213 1.73 13.43 2.85
CA LEU A 213 2.31 14.65 3.39
C LEU A 213 1.40 15.31 4.42
N THR A 214 1.99 15.72 5.51
CA THR A 214 1.40 16.59 6.54
C THR A 214 2.34 17.73 6.87
N GLY A 215 1.83 18.80 7.46
CA GLY A 215 2.66 19.91 7.95
C GLY A 215 3.59 20.53 6.89
N VAL A 216 3.10 20.67 5.65
CA VAL A 216 3.92 21.22 4.54
C VAL A 216 4.22 22.69 4.78
N ASP A 217 5.49 23.02 4.96
CA ASP A 217 6.05 24.36 5.06
C ASP A 217 6.94 24.64 3.84
N VAL A 218 6.38 25.23 2.81
CA VAL A 218 7.10 25.54 1.56
C VAL A 218 8.20 26.59 1.77
N PRO A 219 7.98 27.69 2.51
CA PRO A 219 9.04 28.64 2.85
C PRO A 219 10.18 28.03 3.65
N GLY A 220 9.85 27.25 4.67
CA GLY A 220 10.83 26.55 5.51
C GLY A 220 11.43 25.30 4.88
N LYS A 221 10.92 24.89 3.69
CA LYS A 221 11.35 23.70 2.95
C LYS A 221 11.29 22.42 3.78
N ALA A 222 10.19 22.23 4.49
CA ALA A 222 9.97 21.07 5.35
C ALA A 222 8.56 20.51 5.19
N PHE A 223 8.39 19.24 5.52
CA PHE A 223 7.11 18.57 5.68
C PHE A 223 7.25 17.36 6.60
N ALA A 224 6.15 16.69 6.90
CA ALA A 224 6.17 15.44 7.64
C ALA A 224 5.46 14.32 6.86
N ILE A 225 5.88 13.07 7.13
CA ILE A 225 5.17 11.84 6.80
C ILE A 225 4.99 11.08 8.09
N GLY A 226 3.76 11.01 8.63
CA GLY A 226 3.53 10.52 9.98
C GLY A 226 4.38 11.33 10.99
N ASN A 227 5.25 10.62 11.73
CA ASN A 227 6.16 11.25 12.70
C ASN A 227 7.58 11.52 12.14
N LEU A 228 7.84 11.19 10.87
CA LEU A 228 9.10 11.54 10.22
C LEU A 228 9.04 12.99 9.74
N SER A 229 9.96 13.83 10.22
CA SER A 229 10.20 15.15 9.65
C SER A 229 11.13 15.02 8.45
N VAL A 230 10.83 15.76 7.38
CA VAL A 230 11.69 15.84 6.18
C VAL A 230 12.05 17.29 5.93
N ASP A 231 13.35 17.59 6.01
CA ASP A 231 13.93 18.87 5.63
C ASP A 231 14.57 18.73 4.24
N TYR A 232 14.01 19.39 3.24
CA TYR A 232 14.53 19.35 1.88
C TYR A 232 15.29 20.64 1.49
N SER A 233 15.67 21.48 2.47
CA SER A 233 16.38 22.73 2.23
C SER A 233 17.76 22.56 1.60
N GLY A 234 18.43 21.44 1.92
CA GLY A 234 19.73 21.06 1.39
C GLY A 234 19.72 20.41 0.00
N MET A 235 18.54 20.13 -0.56
CA MET A 235 18.45 19.53 -1.90
C MET A 235 18.95 20.51 -2.97
N PRO A 236 19.67 20.02 -4.01
CA PRO A 236 20.01 20.84 -5.17
C PRO A 236 18.75 21.43 -5.82
N THR A 237 18.79 22.70 -6.19
CA THR A 237 17.62 23.44 -6.72
C THR A 237 16.93 22.73 -7.91
N ALA A 238 17.72 22.05 -8.75
CA ALA A 238 17.22 21.29 -9.89
C ALA A 238 16.32 20.09 -9.50
N TYR A 239 16.43 19.59 -8.29
CA TYR A 239 15.68 18.44 -7.78
C TYR A 239 14.63 18.84 -6.72
N MET A 240 14.57 20.12 -6.35
CA MET A 240 13.58 20.60 -5.39
C MET A 240 12.16 20.40 -5.92
N PRO A 241 11.28 19.76 -5.13
CA PRO A 241 9.90 19.56 -5.55
C PRO A 241 9.12 20.88 -5.51
N THR A 242 8.36 21.16 -6.58
CA THR A 242 7.48 22.34 -6.68
C THR A 242 6.00 22.03 -6.46
N PHE A 243 5.69 20.77 -6.14
CA PHE A 243 4.33 20.22 -6.15
C PHE A 243 3.79 19.87 -4.77
N LEU A 244 4.53 20.18 -3.69
CA LEU A 244 4.19 19.72 -2.34
C LEU A 244 2.97 20.47 -1.80
N VAL A 245 1.98 19.69 -1.41
CA VAL A 245 0.77 20.16 -0.69
C VAL A 245 0.38 19.08 0.33
N SER A 246 -0.20 19.49 1.46
CA SER A 246 -0.72 18.55 2.46
C SER A 246 -1.77 17.62 1.85
N GLY A 247 -1.74 16.36 2.23
CA GLY A 247 -2.61 15.31 1.68
C GLY A 247 -2.07 14.65 0.42
N LEU A 248 -0.99 15.15 -0.19
CA LEU A 248 -0.37 14.49 -1.33
C LEU A 248 0.39 13.22 -0.89
N PHE A 249 0.25 12.15 -1.63
CA PHE A 249 1.03 10.92 -1.41
C PHE A 249 2.33 10.97 -2.20
N VAL A 250 3.45 10.74 -1.51
CA VAL A 250 4.80 10.87 -2.07
C VAL A 250 5.66 9.66 -1.77
N ASN A 251 6.75 9.55 -2.52
CA ASN A 251 7.87 8.68 -2.27
C ASN A 251 9.11 9.55 -2.02
N VAL A 252 9.74 9.38 -0.85
CA VAL A 252 10.98 10.04 -0.45
C VAL A 252 12.07 8.99 -0.38
N GLN A 253 13.19 9.26 -1.03
CA GLN A 253 14.33 8.34 -1.11
C GLN A 253 15.63 9.08 -0.85
N GLY A 254 16.59 8.39 -0.23
CA GLY A 254 17.93 8.89 0.03
C GLY A 254 18.80 7.83 0.67
N LEU A 255 19.77 8.28 1.46
CA LEU A 255 20.77 7.44 2.13
C LEU A 255 20.62 7.54 3.65
N SER A 256 21.09 6.52 4.36
CA SER A 256 21.06 6.48 5.81
C SER A 256 21.84 7.63 6.45
N SER A 257 22.91 8.10 5.79
CA SER A 257 23.69 9.26 6.24
C SER A 257 22.93 10.59 6.25
N GLU A 258 21.78 10.64 5.56
CA GLU A 258 20.85 11.79 5.54
C GLU A 258 19.81 11.71 6.66
N LEU A 259 19.83 10.64 7.46
CA LEU A 259 18.99 10.52 8.66
C LEU A 259 19.74 11.07 9.87
N THR A 260 19.23 12.13 10.45
CA THR A 260 19.77 12.71 11.69
C THR A 260 18.93 12.27 12.87
N PRO A 261 19.56 11.71 13.93
CA PRO A 261 18.86 11.44 15.18
C PRO A 261 18.34 12.76 15.78
N GLY A 262 17.02 12.80 16.05
CA GLY A 262 16.42 13.85 16.86
C GLY A 262 16.39 13.45 18.34
N ASN A 263 15.50 14.06 19.12
CA ASN A 263 15.20 13.54 20.45
C ASN A 263 14.51 12.19 20.30
N ALA A 264 15.18 11.11 20.70
CA ALA A 264 14.69 9.74 20.52
C ALA A 264 13.22 9.59 20.94
N PRO A 265 12.37 8.91 20.16
CA PRO A 265 12.67 8.03 19.02
C PRO A 265 12.49 8.67 17.63
N SER A 266 12.67 9.98 17.48
CA SER A 266 12.44 10.67 16.21
C SER A 266 13.71 10.78 15.36
N LEU A 267 13.57 10.52 14.07
CA LEU A 267 14.56 10.80 13.04
C LEU A 267 14.09 11.98 12.20
N THR A 268 15.03 12.75 11.67
CA THR A 268 14.77 13.74 10.62
C THR A 268 15.50 13.32 9.36
N PHE A 269 14.81 13.32 8.25
CA PHE A 269 15.39 13.06 6.93
C PHE A 269 15.85 14.41 6.35
N VAL A 270 17.16 14.62 6.30
CA VAL A 270 17.78 15.88 5.87
C VAL A 270 18.29 15.73 4.44
N ALA A 271 17.88 16.65 3.56
CA ALA A 271 18.30 16.71 2.16
C ALA A 271 18.16 15.39 1.39
N PRO A 272 16.98 14.73 1.38
CA PRO A 272 16.79 13.48 0.65
C PRO A 272 17.14 13.64 -0.83
N HIS A 273 17.62 12.58 -1.46
CA HIS A 273 18.04 12.61 -2.87
C HIS A 273 16.87 12.81 -3.83
N LEU A 274 15.70 12.28 -3.50
CA LEU A 274 14.56 12.26 -4.41
C LEU A 274 13.24 12.33 -3.65
N ILE A 275 12.39 13.27 -4.07
CA ILE A 275 11.00 13.37 -3.64
C ILE A 275 10.13 13.33 -4.91
N THR A 276 9.28 12.32 -5.03
CA THR A 276 8.38 12.18 -6.18
C THR A 276 6.93 12.00 -5.75
N ARG A 277 5.99 12.41 -6.62
CA ARG A 277 4.59 12.00 -6.43
C ARG A 277 4.50 10.49 -6.55
N ALA A 278 3.75 9.86 -5.67
CA ALA A 278 3.44 8.45 -5.75
C ALA A 278 1.94 8.27 -6.01
N ALA A 279 1.60 7.27 -6.82
CA ALA A 279 0.19 6.95 -7.04
C ALA A 279 -0.38 6.28 -5.78
N GLN A 280 -1.57 6.71 -5.38
CA GLN A 280 -2.45 6.00 -4.46
C GLN A 280 -3.50 5.23 -5.26
N GLY A 281 -4.03 4.20 -4.63
CA GLY A 281 -5.07 3.38 -5.22
C GLY A 281 -4.56 2.41 -6.29
N VAL A 282 -5.51 1.78 -6.96
CA VAL A 282 -5.22 0.81 -8.00
C VAL A 282 -5.32 1.43 -9.39
N PRO A 283 -4.44 1.05 -10.31
CA PRO A 283 -4.44 1.57 -11.68
C PRO A 283 -5.48 0.82 -12.54
N ALA A 284 -6.77 0.88 -12.19
CA ALA A 284 -7.85 0.26 -12.90
C ALA A 284 -8.42 1.17 -14.01
N HIS A 285 -9.06 0.56 -15.01
CA HIS A 285 -9.78 1.23 -16.09
C HIS A 285 -11.27 0.90 -16.03
N GLU A 286 -12.05 1.68 -16.75
CA GLU A 286 -13.50 1.47 -16.83
C GLU A 286 -13.84 0.02 -17.22
N GLY A 287 -14.69 -0.62 -16.42
CA GLY A 287 -15.12 -1.99 -16.61
C GLY A 287 -14.18 -3.07 -16.06
N ASP A 288 -13.01 -2.72 -15.50
CA ASP A 288 -12.14 -3.72 -14.89
C ASP A 288 -12.80 -4.36 -13.67
N HIS A 289 -12.67 -5.68 -13.55
CA HIS A 289 -12.98 -6.38 -12.30
C HIS A 289 -11.88 -6.12 -11.28
N VAL A 290 -12.26 -5.58 -10.14
CA VAL A 290 -11.31 -5.19 -9.09
C VAL A 290 -11.53 -6.00 -7.83
N THR A 291 -10.45 -6.58 -7.29
CA THR A 291 -10.41 -7.14 -5.94
C THR A 291 -9.37 -6.39 -5.13
N LEU A 292 -9.78 -5.82 -3.99
CA LEU A 292 -8.92 -5.06 -3.08
C LEU A 292 -8.94 -5.69 -1.70
N VAL A 293 -7.78 -5.84 -1.09
CA VAL A 293 -7.66 -6.09 0.35
C VAL A 293 -6.94 -4.89 0.98
N GLY A 294 -7.47 -4.41 2.09
CA GLY A 294 -6.89 -3.32 2.86
C GLY A 294 -7.82 -2.81 3.96
N TYR A 295 -7.31 -1.87 4.73
CA TYR A 295 -8.09 -1.24 5.78
C TYR A 295 -9.00 -0.15 5.21
N VAL A 296 -10.24 -0.13 5.70
CA VAL A 296 -11.20 0.92 5.36
C VAL A 296 -10.75 2.24 5.96
N SER A 297 -10.77 3.27 5.14
CA SER A 297 -10.53 4.66 5.53
C SER A 297 -11.59 5.59 4.95
N GLN A 298 -11.76 6.77 5.54
CA GLN A 298 -12.71 7.80 5.09
C GLN A 298 -14.16 7.29 4.96
N PHE A 299 -14.58 6.37 5.85
CA PHE A 299 -15.91 5.76 5.80
C PHE A 299 -17.01 6.79 6.08
N SER A 300 -17.92 6.96 5.13
CA SER A 300 -19.04 7.89 5.21
C SER A 300 -20.25 7.36 4.41
N GLY A 301 -21.27 6.89 5.10
CA GLY A 301 -22.44 6.27 4.47
C GLY A 301 -22.09 4.99 3.72
N THR A 302 -22.18 5.00 2.38
CA THR A 302 -21.78 3.89 1.52
C THR A 302 -20.39 4.05 0.92
N LEU A 303 -19.80 5.24 1.08
CA LEU A 303 -18.51 5.60 0.48
C LEU A 303 -17.38 5.39 1.46
N PHE A 304 -16.26 4.86 0.97
CA PHE A 304 -15.02 4.72 1.74
C PHE A 304 -13.82 4.60 0.78
N ALA A 305 -12.63 4.47 1.34
CA ALA A 305 -11.43 4.21 0.55
C ALA A 305 -10.65 3.02 1.10
N ILE A 306 -9.97 2.30 0.22
CA ILE A 306 -8.98 1.27 0.55
C ILE A 306 -7.66 1.63 -0.14
N GLU A 307 -6.62 1.85 0.65
CA GLU A 307 -5.30 2.23 0.13
C GLU A 307 -5.37 3.40 -0.89
N GLY A 308 -6.25 4.37 -0.63
CA GLY A 308 -6.49 5.51 -1.51
C GLY A 308 -7.35 5.21 -2.76
N THR A 309 -7.88 3.99 -2.91
CA THR A 309 -8.87 3.66 -3.95
C THR A 309 -10.27 3.97 -3.44
N PRO A 310 -11.03 4.86 -4.08
CA PRO A 310 -12.41 5.11 -3.72
C PRO A 310 -13.29 3.87 -3.97
N VAL A 311 -14.21 3.59 -3.04
CA VAL A 311 -15.15 2.47 -3.10
C VAL A 311 -16.55 2.97 -2.78
N ASP A 312 -17.52 2.55 -3.57
CA ASP A 312 -18.95 2.69 -3.28
C ASP A 312 -19.53 1.31 -2.95
N GLY A 313 -19.94 1.14 -1.70
CA GLY A 313 -20.54 -0.08 -1.16
C GLY A 313 -22.06 -0.11 -1.23
N SER A 314 -22.71 0.78 -1.99
CA SER A 314 -24.18 0.87 -2.06
C SER A 314 -24.86 -0.41 -2.54
N LEU A 315 -24.16 -1.25 -3.32
CA LEU A 315 -24.64 -2.53 -3.84
C LEU A 315 -24.22 -3.75 -3.00
N ALA A 316 -23.47 -3.54 -1.91
CA ALA A 316 -22.96 -4.60 -1.07
C ALA A 316 -23.46 -4.48 0.39
N SER A 317 -23.31 -5.54 1.18
CA SER A 317 -23.54 -5.45 2.62
C SER A 317 -22.40 -4.73 3.31
N LEU A 318 -22.71 -3.67 4.06
CA LEU A 318 -21.78 -2.88 4.87
C LEU A 318 -21.77 -3.31 6.34
N SER A 319 -22.41 -4.42 6.70
CA SER A 319 -22.45 -4.89 8.10
C SER A 319 -21.03 -5.13 8.63
N GLY A 320 -20.69 -4.47 9.75
CA GLY A 320 -19.38 -4.54 10.38
C GLY A 320 -18.27 -3.73 9.69
N THR A 321 -18.58 -3.00 8.60
CA THR A 321 -17.63 -2.13 7.92
C THR A 321 -17.54 -0.79 8.64
N SER A 322 -16.33 -0.38 9.00
CA SER A 322 -16.01 0.92 9.61
C SER A 322 -14.53 1.25 9.37
N ASN A 323 -14.11 2.48 9.68
CA ASN A 323 -12.69 2.84 9.59
C ASN A 323 -11.81 1.86 10.37
N ALA A 324 -10.62 1.57 9.83
CA ALA A 324 -9.62 0.65 10.37
C ALA A 324 -10.06 -0.83 10.46
N VAL A 325 -11.13 -1.23 9.79
CA VAL A 325 -11.48 -2.65 9.59
C VAL A 325 -10.82 -3.17 8.34
N LEU A 326 -10.17 -4.34 8.42
CA LEU A 326 -9.57 -5.02 7.27
C LEU A 326 -10.68 -5.73 6.48
N VAL A 327 -10.78 -5.43 5.19
CA VAL A 327 -11.79 -6.00 4.31
C VAL A 327 -11.20 -6.46 2.99
N GLN A 328 -11.87 -7.41 2.35
CA GLN A 328 -11.77 -7.63 0.92
C GLN A 328 -12.99 -7.05 0.22
N VAL A 329 -12.76 -6.29 -0.83
CA VAL A 329 -13.79 -5.73 -1.72
C VAL A 329 -13.65 -6.34 -3.09
N ASP A 330 -14.75 -6.88 -3.63
CA ASP A 330 -14.88 -7.33 -5.01
C ASP A 330 -15.89 -6.43 -5.72
N GLY A 331 -15.54 -5.90 -6.89
CA GLY A 331 -16.42 -4.98 -7.62
C GLY A 331 -15.95 -4.72 -9.05
N ILE A 332 -16.56 -3.71 -9.66
CA ILE A 332 -16.21 -3.23 -11.00
C ILE A 332 -15.78 -1.76 -10.88
N PHE A 333 -14.70 -1.41 -11.55
CA PHE A 333 -14.25 -0.02 -11.60
C PHE A 333 -15.08 0.77 -12.59
N SER A 334 -15.67 1.85 -12.14
CA SER A 334 -16.48 2.74 -12.97
C SER A 334 -16.38 4.18 -12.46
N ALA A 335 -16.20 5.11 -13.38
CA ALA A 335 -16.14 6.54 -13.10
C ALA A 335 -15.14 6.93 -11.99
N GLY A 336 -14.01 6.21 -11.88
CA GLY A 336 -12.99 6.48 -10.88
C GLY A 336 -13.21 5.82 -9.51
N VAL A 337 -14.26 5.02 -9.36
CA VAL A 337 -14.69 4.38 -8.11
C VAL A 337 -14.85 2.88 -8.32
N VAL A 338 -14.52 2.06 -7.33
CA VAL A 338 -14.88 0.63 -7.33
C VAL A 338 -16.32 0.49 -6.82
N MET A 339 -17.23 0.12 -7.71
CA MET A 339 -18.61 -0.24 -7.37
C MET A 339 -18.60 -1.64 -6.74
N ALA A 340 -18.61 -1.70 -5.41
CA ALA A 340 -18.49 -2.95 -4.69
C ALA A 340 -19.75 -3.81 -4.84
N SER A 341 -19.59 -5.03 -5.35
CA SER A 341 -20.65 -6.04 -5.37
C SER A 341 -20.60 -6.95 -4.14
N LYS A 342 -19.44 -7.05 -3.50
CA LYS A 342 -19.22 -7.83 -2.29
C LYS A 342 -18.17 -7.20 -1.40
N ILE A 343 -18.41 -7.19 -0.09
CA ILE A 343 -17.45 -6.82 0.94
C ILE A 343 -17.37 -7.98 1.95
N THR A 344 -16.16 -8.43 2.25
CA THR A 344 -15.89 -9.51 3.20
C THR A 344 -14.95 -9.00 4.28
N LEU A 345 -15.33 -9.14 5.55
CA LEU A 345 -14.45 -8.86 6.69
C LEU A 345 -13.36 -9.93 6.80
N LEU A 346 -12.10 -9.54 7.10
CA LEU A 346 -10.94 -10.43 7.18
C LEU A 346 -10.36 -10.51 8.59
#